data_c478373909c58c90afe2f2a70c1c2afa
#
_entry.id   c478373909c58c90afe2f2a70c1c2afa
#
_cell.length_a   1.000
_cell.length_b   1.000
_cell.length_c   1.000
_cell.angle_alpha   90.00
_cell.angle_beta   90.00
_cell.angle_gamma   90.00
#
_symmetry.space_group_name_H-M   'P 1'
#
loop_
_entity.id
_entity.type
_entity.pdbx_description
1 polymer ?
#
loop_
_entity_poly.entity_id
_entity_poly.type
_entity_poly.pdbx_seq_one_letter_code
_entity_poly.pdbx_strand_id
1 'polypeptide(L)'
;IELKPEGPTYTGEKEEFLSGIPLPLTDGVIGPDGALYFMTGGRRLESDLYRVFYDNADEQNASADSERAEPETKEHKIRKQLEAYHTAPKDGAVAYAWPYLKSPDRFVQYAARIAIEHQPVDEWQTQVYAEKDPVSQIQGIIALARHANQSQRDRMLNTLTQLDYTGLTAIEQVNILRAFELTLSRFGIPNVDLKRKVIAYLTAHYPSKTDVSNQLLSKTLAYLNDPQVVTKTLDLLESQTGENADVMANTATNSSDLILRNPQYGMDIAQTLKNMPPAQHTYYGIVLSNVTEGWTPQSREKYFKWFYKAFSFKAGRSYIGYIDKAREMALSHVPKSKFEYYNQMSGDSLLTSSGNDLAIGVQ
;
A
#
# COMPACT_ATOMS: atom_id res chain seq x y z
N ILE A 1 -3.31 1.23 25.20
CA ILE A 1 -4.17 2.09 24.35
C ILE A 1 -5.59 1.86 24.78
N GLU A 2 -6.26 2.89 25.28
CA GLU A 2 -7.69 2.85 25.55
C GLU A 2 -8.45 3.05 24.23
N LEU A 3 -9.40 2.15 23.94
CA LEU A 3 -10.20 2.20 22.71
C LEU A 3 -11.55 2.83 23.00
N LYS A 4 -11.91 3.89 22.25
CA LYS A 4 -13.21 4.58 22.33
C LYS A 4 -13.98 4.35 21.01
N PRO A 5 -15.26 3.97 21.06
CA PRO A 5 -16.06 3.82 19.85
C PRO A 5 -16.14 5.12 19.06
N GLU A 6 -15.88 5.03 17.74
CA GLU A 6 -16.01 6.15 16.82
C GLU A 6 -16.66 5.67 15.52
N GLY A 7 -17.94 6.01 15.33
CA GLY A 7 -18.70 5.50 14.19
C GLY A 7 -18.69 3.96 14.15
N PRO A 8 -18.28 3.33 13.03
CA PRO A 8 -18.21 1.87 12.93
C PRO A 8 -16.87 1.28 13.41
N THR A 9 -15.98 2.08 13.96
CA THR A 9 -14.63 1.68 14.41
C THR A 9 -14.32 2.24 15.80
N TYR A 10 -13.05 2.29 16.14
CA TYR A 10 -12.56 2.81 17.41
C TYR A 10 -11.43 3.81 17.17
N THR A 11 -11.37 4.86 17.98
CA THR A 11 -10.15 5.64 18.20
C THR A 11 -9.37 5.08 19.37
N GLY A 12 -8.06 5.35 19.41
CA GLY A 12 -7.22 4.91 20.51
C GLY A 12 -6.46 6.06 21.11
N GLU A 13 -6.62 6.27 22.43
CA GLU A 13 -5.76 7.15 23.19
C GLU A 13 -4.56 6.39 23.73
N LYS A 14 -3.36 6.94 23.49
CA LYS A 14 -2.12 6.35 24.00
C LYS A 14 -1.92 6.78 25.44
N GLU A 15 -2.00 5.84 26.35
CA GLU A 15 -1.61 6.00 27.74
C GLU A 15 -0.37 5.18 28.05
N GLU A 16 0.57 5.75 28.78
CA GLU A 16 1.77 5.04 29.21
C GLU A 16 1.45 4.20 30.45
N PHE A 17 1.40 2.90 30.27
CA PHE A 17 1.12 1.93 31.33
C PHE A 17 2.40 1.38 31.94
N LEU A 18 3.40 1.07 31.11
CA LEU A 18 4.68 0.53 31.52
C LEU A 18 5.77 1.05 30.58
N SER A 19 6.88 1.48 31.14
CA SER A 19 8.04 1.94 30.36
C SER A 19 9.35 1.37 30.91
N GLY A 20 10.34 1.27 30.05
CA GLY A 20 11.69 0.81 30.37
C GLY A 20 12.68 1.11 29.23
N ILE A 21 13.98 1.06 29.56
CA ILE A 21 15.05 1.32 28.60
C ILE A 21 16.11 0.20 28.73
N PRO A 22 16.22 -0.71 27.73
CA PRO A 22 15.30 -0.92 26.61
C PRO A 22 14.06 -1.72 27.00
N LEU A 23 12.91 -1.44 26.39
CA LEU A 23 11.70 -2.25 26.51
C LEU A 23 11.02 -2.40 25.12
N PRO A 24 11.69 -3.02 24.16
CA PRO A 24 11.16 -3.21 22.82
C PRO A 24 10.13 -4.34 22.80
N LEU A 25 8.87 -3.99 22.99
CA LEU A 25 7.74 -4.93 22.96
C LEU A 25 7.63 -5.60 21.59
N THR A 26 7.55 -6.93 21.58
CA THR A 26 7.36 -7.73 20.36
C THR A 26 5.97 -8.35 20.27
N ASP A 27 5.43 -8.81 21.40
CA ASP A 27 4.09 -9.39 21.46
C ASP A 27 3.56 -9.34 22.91
N GLY A 28 2.23 -9.47 23.09
CA GLY A 28 1.61 -9.50 24.40
C GLY A 28 0.23 -10.16 24.36
N VAL A 29 -0.11 -10.86 25.47
CA VAL A 29 -1.37 -11.58 25.60
C VAL A 29 -1.85 -11.54 27.05
N ILE A 30 -3.15 -11.53 27.25
CA ILE A 30 -3.74 -11.81 28.57
C ILE A 30 -3.81 -13.32 28.77
N GLY A 31 -3.14 -13.78 29.82
CA GLY A 31 -3.12 -15.19 30.18
C GLY A 31 -4.42 -15.69 30.81
N PRO A 32 -4.60 -17.01 30.96
CA PRO A 32 -5.77 -17.60 31.61
C PRO A 32 -5.94 -17.19 33.09
N ASP A 33 -4.87 -16.73 33.72
CA ASP A 33 -4.81 -16.18 35.08
C ASP A 33 -5.15 -14.70 35.19
N GLY A 34 -5.54 -14.07 34.06
CA GLY A 34 -5.86 -12.64 33.99
C GLY A 34 -4.64 -11.70 33.98
N ALA A 35 -3.42 -12.23 34.07
CA ALA A 35 -2.20 -11.44 34.00
C ALA A 35 -1.84 -11.08 32.55
N LEU A 36 -1.24 -9.90 32.34
CA LEU A 36 -0.64 -9.53 31.07
C LEU A 36 0.74 -10.17 30.93
N TYR A 37 0.93 -10.99 29.94
CA TYR A 37 2.22 -11.51 29.52
C TYR A 37 2.67 -10.78 28.28
N PHE A 38 3.92 -10.29 28.28
CA PHE A 38 4.49 -9.70 27.10
C PHE A 38 5.97 -10.09 26.97
N MET A 39 6.42 -10.08 25.72
CA MET A 39 7.81 -10.39 25.38
C MET A 39 8.50 -9.15 24.85
N THR A 40 9.76 -9.02 25.22
CA THR A 40 10.67 -8.05 24.61
C THR A 40 11.66 -8.77 23.69
N GLY A 41 12.20 -8.06 22.72
CA GLY A 41 13.20 -8.58 21.81
C GLY A 41 13.48 -7.61 20.69
N GLY A 42 14.52 -7.91 19.93
CA GLY A 42 14.90 -7.08 18.80
C GLY A 42 16.29 -7.45 18.30
N ARG A 43 16.69 -6.81 17.23
CA ARG A 43 18.00 -7.05 16.65
C ARG A 43 19.10 -6.60 17.62
N ARG A 44 19.95 -7.52 18.11
CA ARG A 44 21.03 -7.29 19.07
C ARG A 44 20.56 -6.92 20.49
N LEU A 45 19.35 -7.32 20.87
CA LEU A 45 18.79 -7.17 22.19
C LEU A 45 18.49 -8.56 22.76
N GLU A 46 18.66 -8.71 24.07
CA GLU A 46 18.18 -9.89 24.78
C GLU A 46 16.66 -9.91 24.80
N SER A 47 16.10 -11.11 24.82
CA SER A 47 14.67 -11.32 24.83
C SER A 47 14.22 -11.78 26.20
N ASP A 48 13.24 -11.11 26.77
CA ASP A 48 12.68 -11.42 28.07
C ASP A 48 11.18 -11.66 27.98
N LEU A 49 10.66 -12.45 28.90
CA LEU A 49 9.22 -12.65 29.12
C LEU A 49 8.83 -11.99 30.45
N TYR A 50 7.90 -11.06 30.39
CA TYR A 50 7.35 -10.36 31.54
C TYR A 50 5.95 -10.84 31.85
N ARG A 51 5.63 -10.93 33.14
CA ARG A 51 4.30 -11.15 33.66
C ARG A 51 3.90 -9.97 34.55
N VAL A 52 2.85 -9.27 34.16
CA VAL A 52 2.28 -8.15 34.93
C VAL A 52 0.92 -8.57 35.46
N PHE A 53 0.74 -8.43 36.76
CA PHE A 53 -0.50 -8.81 37.43
C PHE A 53 -0.90 -7.75 38.45
N TYR A 54 -2.19 -7.69 38.76
CA TYR A 54 -2.70 -6.81 39.78
C TYR A 54 -2.61 -7.51 41.16
N ASP A 55 -1.96 -6.86 42.11
CA ASP A 55 -1.64 -7.46 43.42
C ASP A 55 -2.81 -7.38 44.41
N ASN A 56 -3.79 -6.51 44.21
CA ASN A 56 -4.97 -6.39 45.07
C ASN A 56 -6.07 -7.38 44.64
N ALA A 57 -5.84 -8.66 44.89
CA ALA A 57 -6.79 -9.74 44.50
C ALA A 57 -8.15 -9.65 45.25
N ASP A 58 -8.24 -8.89 46.34
CA ASP A 58 -9.46 -8.76 47.18
C ASP A 58 -10.49 -7.78 46.59
N GLU A 59 -10.14 -6.92 45.64
CA GLU A 59 -11.03 -6.02 44.93
C GLU A 59 -11.34 -6.45 43.53
N GLN A 60 -11.65 -7.73 43.34
CA GLN A 60 -12.19 -8.21 42.07
C GLN A 60 -13.62 -7.69 41.85
N ASN A 61 -13.76 -6.43 41.58
CA ASN A 61 -14.97 -5.88 40.99
C ASN A 61 -15.05 -6.27 39.51
N ALA A 62 -15.40 -7.53 39.27
CA ALA A 62 -15.78 -8.00 37.94
C ALA A 62 -17.00 -7.25 37.34
N SER A 63 -17.60 -6.34 38.11
CA SER A 63 -18.69 -5.47 37.69
C SER A 63 -18.25 -4.18 37.02
N ALA A 64 -16.97 -3.80 37.12
CA ALA A 64 -16.51 -2.51 36.56
C ALA A 64 -16.39 -2.50 35.02
N ASP A 65 -16.13 -3.67 34.41
CA ASP A 65 -15.98 -3.75 32.94
C ASP A 65 -17.32 -3.72 32.19
N SER A 66 -18.40 -4.17 32.80
CA SER A 66 -19.73 -4.12 32.18
C SER A 66 -20.36 -2.70 32.21
N GLU A 67 -19.96 -1.86 33.17
CA GLU A 67 -20.47 -0.48 33.30
C GLU A 67 -19.68 0.54 32.47
N ARG A 68 -18.47 0.19 31.98
CA ARG A 68 -17.63 1.06 31.12
C ARG A 68 -17.81 0.85 29.62
N ALA A 69 -18.59 -0.14 29.19
CA ALA A 69 -18.87 -0.36 27.78
C ALA A 69 -19.72 0.81 27.25
N GLU A 70 -19.10 1.73 26.51
CA GLU A 70 -19.84 2.77 25.80
C GLU A 70 -20.86 2.12 24.83
N PRO A 71 -22.06 2.70 24.69
CA PRO A 71 -23.11 2.10 23.84
C PRO A 71 -22.65 2.05 22.38
N GLU A 72 -22.84 0.90 21.76
CA GLU A 72 -22.54 0.71 20.34
C GLU A 72 -23.26 1.75 19.47
N THR A 73 -22.51 2.37 18.57
CA THR A 73 -23.06 3.30 17.58
C THR A 73 -23.96 2.57 16.58
N LYS A 74 -24.79 3.31 15.88
CA LYS A 74 -25.63 2.74 14.78
C LYS A 74 -24.76 2.12 13.68
N GLU A 75 -23.69 2.79 13.33
CA GLU A 75 -22.73 2.37 12.30
C GLU A 75 -22.01 1.09 12.72
N HIS A 76 -21.67 0.94 13.98
CA HIS A 76 -21.05 -0.27 14.52
C HIS A 76 -22.01 -1.48 14.42
N LYS A 77 -23.29 -1.28 14.73
CA LYS A 77 -24.30 -2.32 14.58
C LYS A 77 -24.47 -2.77 13.11
N ILE A 78 -24.48 -1.79 12.18
CA ILE A 78 -24.52 -2.06 10.73
C ILE A 78 -23.29 -2.89 10.33
N ARG A 79 -22.11 -2.49 10.74
CA ARG A 79 -20.87 -3.19 10.46
C ARG A 79 -20.89 -4.61 11.00
N LYS A 80 -21.25 -4.83 12.25
CA LYS A 80 -21.39 -6.16 12.84
C LYS A 80 -22.37 -7.06 12.08
N GLN A 81 -23.50 -6.49 11.63
CA GLN A 81 -24.45 -7.23 10.82
C GLN A 81 -23.88 -7.62 9.47
N LEU A 82 -23.12 -6.74 8.81
CA LEU A 82 -22.40 -7.05 7.57
C LEU A 82 -21.36 -8.14 7.80
N GLU A 83 -20.57 -8.02 8.86
CA GLU A 83 -19.55 -9.01 9.25
C GLU A 83 -20.14 -10.40 9.54
N ALA A 84 -21.39 -10.48 9.98
CA ALA A 84 -22.09 -11.77 10.16
C ALA A 84 -22.30 -12.55 8.84
N TYR A 85 -22.10 -11.90 7.69
CA TYR A 85 -22.12 -12.52 6.35
C TYR A 85 -20.73 -12.88 5.81
N HIS A 86 -19.64 -12.67 6.59
CA HIS A 86 -18.27 -12.92 6.13
C HIS A 86 -17.81 -14.38 6.27
N THR A 87 -18.62 -15.28 6.83
CA THR A 87 -18.19 -16.65 7.13
C THR A 87 -18.69 -17.71 6.16
N ALA A 88 -19.92 -17.53 5.66
CA ALA A 88 -20.56 -18.49 4.75
C ALA A 88 -21.69 -17.80 3.97
N PRO A 89 -22.10 -18.34 2.81
CA PRO A 89 -23.27 -17.87 2.09
C PRO A 89 -24.52 -17.88 2.96
N LYS A 90 -25.29 -16.80 2.89
CA LYS A 90 -26.55 -16.64 3.64
C LYS A 90 -27.59 -15.92 2.78
N ASP A 91 -28.82 -16.40 2.81
CA ASP A 91 -29.94 -15.76 2.14
C ASP A 91 -30.09 -14.30 2.58
N GLY A 92 -30.35 -13.42 1.60
CA GLY A 92 -30.54 -12.00 1.84
C GLY A 92 -29.26 -11.18 2.07
N ALA A 93 -28.08 -11.80 2.14
CA ALA A 93 -26.82 -11.11 2.38
C ALA A 93 -26.53 -10.06 1.32
N VAL A 94 -26.69 -10.38 0.04
CA VAL A 94 -26.49 -9.45 -1.09
C VAL A 94 -27.44 -8.26 -0.97
N ALA A 95 -28.73 -8.51 -0.77
CA ALA A 95 -29.75 -7.46 -0.67
C ALA A 95 -29.48 -6.51 0.52
N TYR A 96 -29.05 -7.07 1.65
CA TYR A 96 -28.69 -6.26 2.81
C TYR A 96 -27.43 -5.45 2.60
N ALA A 97 -26.37 -6.04 2.03
CA ALA A 97 -25.06 -5.41 1.90
C ALA A 97 -25.00 -4.37 0.76
N TRP A 98 -25.79 -4.56 -0.31
CA TRP A 98 -25.69 -3.75 -1.53
C TRP A 98 -25.80 -2.24 -1.31
N PRO A 99 -26.75 -1.71 -0.53
CA PRO A 99 -26.87 -0.26 -0.28
C PRO A 99 -25.63 0.35 0.39
N TYR A 100 -24.87 -0.47 1.11
CA TYR A 100 -23.68 -0.01 1.83
C TYR A 100 -22.40 -0.01 0.99
N LEU A 101 -22.43 -0.51 -0.26
CA LEU A 101 -21.30 -0.40 -1.19
C LEU A 101 -20.90 1.05 -1.48
N LYS A 102 -21.82 2.00 -1.34
CA LYS A 102 -21.58 3.44 -1.47
C LYS A 102 -21.52 4.18 -0.14
N SER A 103 -21.35 3.47 0.96
CA SER A 103 -21.20 4.12 2.26
C SER A 103 -20.02 5.11 2.23
N PRO A 104 -20.19 6.33 2.76
CA PRO A 104 -19.08 7.27 2.90
C PRO A 104 -18.06 6.78 3.93
N ASP A 105 -18.47 5.91 4.85
CA ASP A 105 -17.58 5.28 5.80
C ASP A 105 -16.88 4.08 5.17
N ARG A 106 -15.55 4.12 5.15
CA ARG A 106 -14.70 3.10 4.52
C ARG A 106 -14.81 1.72 5.16
N PHE A 107 -15.10 1.63 6.46
CA PHE A 107 -15.18 0.35 7.17
C PHE A 107 -16.51 -0.33 6.88
N VAL A 108 -17.60 0.43 6.84
CA VAL A 108 -18.92 -0.07 6.43
C VAL A 108 -18.89 -0.48 4.96
N GLN A 109 -18.32 0.36 4.08
CA GLN A 109 -18.17 0.05 2.65
C GLN A 109 -17.37 -1.23 2.42
N TYR A 110 -16.24 -1.38 3.14
CA TYR A 110 -15.41 -2.57 3.06
C TYR A 110 -16.15 -3.81 3.56
N ALA A 111 -16.81 -3.74 4.73
CA ALA A 111 -17.58 -4.84 5.29
C ALA A 111 -18.72 -5.28 4.35
N ALA A 112 -19.40 -4.32 3.71
CA ALA A 112 -20.44 -4.61 2.73
C ALA A 112 -19.89 -5.36 1.50
N ARG A 113 -18.75 -4.92 0.96
CA ARG A 113 -18.13 -5.61 -0.17
C ARG A 113 -17.72 -7.03 0.21
N ILE A 114 -17.08 -7.23 1.37
CA ILE A 114 -16.70 -8.58 1.83
C ILE A 114 -17.92 -9.46 2.04
N ALA A 115 -19.03 -8.92 2.59
CA ALA A 115 -20.28 -9.69 2.73
C ALA A 115 -20.79 -10.21 1.37
N ILE A 116 -20.70 -9.42 0.30
CA ILE A 116 -21.05 -9.81 -1.06
C ILE A 116 -20.04 -10.82 -1.62
N GLU A 117 -18.75 -10.62 -1.39
CA GLU A 117 -17.68 -11.51 -1.85
C GLU A 117 -17.83 -12.95 -1.29
N HIS A 118 -18.46 -13.13 -0.13
CA HIS A 118 -18.75 -14.44 0.46
C HIS A 118 -19.99 -15.12 -0.13
N GLN A 119 -20.75 -14.45 -1.01
CA GLN A 119 -21.90 -15.06 -1.66
C GLN A 119 -21.51 -15.64 -3.02
N PRO A 120 -22.24 -16.66 -3.53
CA PRO A 120 -22.01 -17.18 -4.89
C PRO A 120 -22.04 -16.07 -5.93
N VAL A 121 -21.00 -15.99 -6.79
CA VAL A 121 -20.83 -14.91 -7.77
C VAL A 121 -22.06 -14.77 -8.69
N ASP A 122 -22.68 -15.88 -9.05
CA ASP A 122 -23.83 -15.91 -9.95
C ASP A 122 -25.06 -15.19 -9.40
N GLU A 123 -25.16 -15.04 -8.08
CA GLU A 123 -26.27 -14.32 -7.45
C GLU A 123 -26.18 -12.82 -7.60
N TRP A 124 -24.99 -12.25 -7.76
CA TRP A 124 -24.79 -10.80 -7.75
C TRP A 124 -24.02 -10.21 -8.94
N GLN A 125 -23.32 -11.02 -9.73
CA GLN A 125 -22.53 -10.49 -10.85
C GLN A 125 -23.35 -9.66 -11.85
N THR A 126 -24.57 -10.07 -12.15
CA THR A 126 -25.44 -9.34 -13.09
C THR A 126 -25.84 -7.97 -12.55
N GLN A 127 -26.07 -7.88 -11.24
CA GLN A 127 -26.42 -6.63 -10.57
C GLN A 127 -25.28 -5.61 -10.63
N VAL A 128 -24.02 -6.04 -10.55
CA VAL A 128 -22.84 -5.15 -10.71
C VAL A 128 -22.87 -4.40 -12.03
N TYR A 129 -23.19 -5.10 -13.12
CA TYR A 129 -23.23 -4.48 -14.44
C TYR A 129 -24.49 -3.65 -14.71
N ALA A 130 -25.57 -3.90 -13.97
CA ALA A 130 -26.81 -3.13 -14.04
C ALA A 130 -26.79 -1.89 -13.12
N GLU A 131 -25.82 -1.83 -12.19
CA GLU A 131 -25.69 -0.74 -11.23
C GLU A 131 -25.47 0.61 -11.93
N LYS A 132 -26.13 1.67 -11.42
CA LYS A 132 -26.04 3.02 -11.96
C LYS A 132 -25.24 3.97 -11.08
N ASP A 133 -25.13 3.67 -9.79
CA ASP A 133 -24.27 4.42 -8.89
C ASP A 133 -22.80 4.02 -9.13
N PRO A 134 -21.95 4.96 -9.51
CA PRO A 134 -20.58 4.65 -9.90
C PRO A 134 -19.75 4.06 -8.75
N VAL A 135 -20.00 4.47 -7.51
CA VAL A 135 -19.27 3.98 -6.33
C VAL A 135 -19.62 2.52 -6.07
N SER A 136 -20.92 2.20 -6.04
CA SER A 136 -21.40 0.83 -5.88
C SER A 136 -20.90 -0.07 -7.02
N GLN A 137 -20.90 0.44 -8.26
CA GLN A 137 -20.41 -0.32 -9.42
C GLN A 137 -18.91 -0.60 -9.34
N ILE A 138 -18.09 0.38 -8.94
CA ILE A 138 -16.65 0.21 -8.72
C ILE A 138 -16.38 -0.85 -7.65
N GLN A 139 -17.07 -0.77 -6.50
CA GLN A 139 -16.93 -1.75 -5.43
C GLN A 139 -17.34 -3.16 -5.87
N GLY A 140 -18.43 -3.26 -6.63
CA GLY A 140 -18.89 -4.52 -7.23
C GLY A 140 -17.88 -5.09 -8.23
N ILE A 141 -17.23 -4.26 -9.05
CA ILE A 141 -16.17 -4.70 -9.96
C ILE A 141 -14.92 -5.14 -9.20
N ILE A 142 -14.55 -4.47 -8.10
CA ILE A 142 -13.47 -4.94 -7.23
C ILE A 142 -13.80 -6.34 -6.68
N ALA A 143 -15.03 -6.57 -6.23
CA ALA A 143 -15.47 -7.87 -5.76
C ALA A 143 -15.42 -8.93 -6.89
N LEU A 144 -15.90 -8.60 -8.10
CA LEU A 144 -15.79 -9.48 -9.28
C LEU A 144 -14.34 -9.78 -9.63
N ALA A 145 -13.46 -8.78 -9.62
CA ALA A 145 -12.05 -8.98 -9.87
C ALA A 145 -11.39 -9.94 -8.87
N ARG A 146 -11.94 -10.09 -7.68
CA ARG A 146 -11.45 -11.02 -6.64
C ARG A 146 -12.02 -12.44 -6.77
N HIS A 147 -13.25 -12.60 -7.23
CA HIS A 147 -14.01 -13.86 -7.12
C HIS A 147 -14.48 -14.42 -8.46
N ALA A 148 -14.68 -13.61 -9.51
CA ALA A 148 -15.12 -14.08 -10.81
C ALA A 148 -14.02 -14.84 -11.58
N ASN A 149 -14.42 -15.46 -12.68
CA ASN A 149 -13.51 -16.11 -13.61
C ASN A 149 -13.05 -15.17 -14.73
N GLN A 150 -12.06 -15.62 -15.51
CA GLN A 150 -11.44 -14.85 -16.57
C GLN A 150 -12.39 -14.36 -17.66
N SER A 151 -13.52 -15.03 -17.90
CA SER A 151 -14.51 -14.63 -18.92
C SER A 151 -15.14 -13.27 -18.62
N GLN A 152 -15.11 -12.82 -17.38
CA GLN A 152 -15.65 -11.52 -16.97
C GLN A 152 -14.69 -10.35 -17.20
N ARG A 153 -13.40 -10.58 -17.47
CA ARG A 153 -12.37 -9.55 -17.63
C ARG A 153 -12.78 -8.43 -18.57
N ASP A 154 -13.14 -8.79 -19.80
CA ASP A 154 -13.39 -7.80 -20.83
C ASP A 154 -14.66 -6.97 -20.54
N ARG A 155 -15.66 -7.60 -19.91
CA ARG A 155 -16.86 -6.90 -19.46
C ARG A 155 -16.55 -5.93 -18.33
N MET A 156 -15.76 -6.33 -17.32
CA MET A 156 -15.32 -5.44 -16.23
C MET A 156 -14.54 -4.24 -16.77
N LEU A 157 -13.54 -4.46 -17.63
CA LEU A 157 -12.74 -3.38 -18.21
C LEU A 157 -13.58 -2.43 -19.06
N ASN A 158 -14.50 -2.96 -19.89
CA ASN A 158 -15.43 -2.12 -20.65
C ASN A 158 -16.33 -1.27 -19.76
N THR A 159 -16.85 -1.83 -18.66
CA THR A 159 -17.68 -1.10 -17.71
C THR A 159 -16.90 0.03 -17.04
N LEU A 160 -15.68 -0.25 -16.56
CA LEU A 160 -14.83 0.78 -15.94
C LEU A 160 -14.50 1.93 -16.89
N THR A 161 -14.26 1.65 -18.18
CA THR A 161 -13.97 2.71 -19.17
C THR A 161 -15.16 3.58 -19.54
N GLN A 162 -16.38 3.27 -19.08
CA GLN A 162 -17.57 4.07 -19.30
C GLN A 162 -17.87 5.04 -18.15
N LEU A 163 -17.19 4.88 -17.00
CA LEU A 163 -17.38 5.74 -15.84
C LEU A 163 -16.70 7.10 -16.04
N ASP A 164 -17.37 8.17 -15.61
CA ASP A 164 -16.77 9.50 -15.58
C ASP A 164 -15.77 9.62 -14.41
N TYR A 165 -14.48 9.48 -14.72
CA TYR A 165 -13.40 9.61 -13.75
C TYR A 165 -13.37 10.99 -13.07
N THR A 166 -13.70 12.04 -13.80
CA THR A 166 -13.59 13.42 -13.31
C THR A 166 -14.70 13.80 -12.35
N GLY A 167 -15.83 13.13 -12.43
CA GLY A 167 -16.94 13.27 -11.48
C GLY A 167 -16.72 12.54 -10.15
N LEU A 168 -15.68 11.71 -10.04
CA LEU A 168 -15.35 10.96 -8.82
C LEU A 168 -14.51 11.80 -7.85
N THR A 169 -14.73 11.59 -6.54
CA THR A 169 -13.85 12.12 -5.49
C THR A 169 -12.46 11.49 -5.56
N ALA A 170 -11.46 12.07 -4.90
CA ALA A 170 -10.08 11.56 -4.91
C ALA A 170 -9.98 10.09 -4.43
N ILE A 171 -10.76 9.70 -3.42
CA ILE A 171 -10.81 8.31 -2.91
C ILE A 171 -11.46 7.38 -3.94
N GLU A 172 -12.53 7.81 -4.58
CA GLU A 172 -13.23 7.03 -5.60
C GLU A 172 -12.38 6.89 -6.87
N GLN A 173 -11.60 7.91 -7.23
CA GLN A 173 -10.59 7.84 -8.29
C GLN A 173 -9.53 6.78 -8.00
N VAL A 174 -9.05 6.68 -6.76
CA VAL A 174 -8.15 5.60 -6.34
C VAL A 174 -8.84 4.24 -6.44
N ASN A 175 -10.10 4.13 -6.06
CA ASN A 175 -10.85 2.88 -6.11
C ASN A 175 -11.06 2.38 -7.55
N ILE A 176 -11.40 3.25 -8.50
CA ILE A 176 -11.53 2.83 -9.91
C ILE A 176 -10.18 2.40 -10.50
N LEU A 177 -9.08 3.12 -10.20
CA LEU A 177 -7.75 2.72 -10.62
C LEU A 177 -7.36 1.36 -10.02
N ARG A 178 -7.72 1.12 -8.76
CA ARG A 178 -7.53 -0.18 -8.11
C ARG A 178 -8.36 -1.29 -8.76
N ALA A 179 -9.58 -0.99 -9.22
CA ALA A 179 -10.40 -1.95 -9.97
C ALA A 179 -9.76 -2.36 -11.30
N PHE A 180 -9.17 -1.41 -12.05
CA PHE A 180 -8.36 -1.70 -13.25
C PHE A 180 -7.16 -2.57 -12.92
N GLU A 181 -6.37 -2.18 -11.92
CA GLU A 181 -5.18 -2.91 -11.50
C GLU A 181 -5.50 -4.35 -11.11
N LEU A 182 -6.51 -4.57 -10.28
CA LEU A 182 -6.93 -5.91 -9.86
C LEU A 182 -7.41 -6.75 -11.03
N THR A 183 -8.23 -6.19 -11.92
CA THR A 183 -8.75 -6.90 -13.09
C THR A 183 -7.62 -7.34 -14.02
N LEU A 184 -6.69 -6.43 -14.32
CA LEU A 184 -5.55 -6.71 -15.18
C LEU A 184 -4.55 -7.68 -14.53
N SER A 185 -4.29 -7.53 -13.25
CA SER A 185 -3.36 -8.39 -12.50
C SER A 185 -3.86 -9.84 -12.43
N ARG A 186 -5.17 -10.04 -12.22
CA ARG A 186 -5.74 -11.39 -12.12
C ARG A 186 -5.98 -12.07 -13.46
N PHE A 187 -6.41 -11.32 -14.45
CA PHE A 187 -6.91 -11.89 -15.71
C PHE A 187 -6.07 -11.54 -16.91
N GLY A 188 -4.98 -10.81 -16.72
CA GLY A 188 -4.05 -10.46 -17.78
C GLY A 188 -4.54 -9.38 -18.73
N ILE A 189 -3.72 -9.10 -19.74
CA ILE A 189 -3.96 -8.08 -20.75
C ILE A 189 -5.10 -8.52 -21.68
N PRO A 190 -6.09 -7.64 -21.98
CA PRO A 190 -7.15 -7.95 -22.93
C PRO A 190 -6.65 -7.94 -24.39
N ASN A 191 -7.56 -8.21 -25.33
CA ASN A 191 -7.26 -8.05 -26.75
C ASN A 191 -6.82 -6.62 -27.11
N VAL A 192 -6.25 -6.44 -28.30
CA VAL A 192 -5.62 -5.19 -28.75
C VAL A 192 -6.58 -3.99 -28.71
N ASP A 193 -7.84 -4.17 -29.10
CA ASP A 193 -8.80 -3.07 -29.18
C ASP A 193 -9.21 -2.60 -27.79
N LEU A 194 -9.54 -3.53 -26.91
CA LEU A 194 -9.88 -3.20 -25.52
C LEU A 194 -8.65 -2.67 -24.76
N LYS A 195 -7.46 -3.22 -25.01
CA LYS A 195 -6.21 -2.67 -24.47
C LYS A 195 -6.04 -1.20 -24.84
N ARG A 196 -6.22 -0.84 -26.10
CA ARG A 196 -6.15 0.55 -26.56
C ARG A 196 -7.18 1.45 -25.86
N LYS A 197 -8.42 0.96 -25.71
CA LYS A 197 -9.48 1.70 -25.00
C LYS A 197 -9.12 1.96 -23.54
N VAL A 198 -8.61 0.96 -22.84
CA VAL A 198 -8.16 1.08 -21.44
C VAL A 198 -6.98 2.04 -21.33
N ILE A 199 -5.98 1.93 -22.19
CA ILE A 199 -4.85 2.86 -22.24
C ILE A 199 -5.35 4.30 -22.46
N ALA A 200 -6.20 4.53 -23.46
CA ALA A 200 -6.72 5.88 -23.77
C ALA A 200 -7.44 6.49 -22.56
N TYR A 201 -8.28 5.69 -21.88
CA TYR A 201 -8.98 6.12 -20.68
C TYR A 201 -8.00 6.50 -19.54
N LEU A 202 -7.03 5.65 -19.22
CA LEU A 202 -6.09 5.88 -18.13
C LEU A 202 -5.10 7.02 -18.43
N THR A 203 -4.58 7.07 -19.66
CA THR A 203 -3.57 8.07 -20.08
C THR A 203 -4.12 9.48 -20.08
N ALA A 204 -5.44 9.65 -20.31
CA ALA A 204 -6.11 10.96 -20.22
C ALA A 204 -6.04 11.56 -18.80
N HIS A 205 -5.86 10.73 -17.77
CA HIS A 205 -5.78 11.15 -16.37
C HIS A 205 -4.36 11.09 -15.78
N TYR A 206 -3.36 10.79 -16.60
CA TYR A 206 -1.96 10.71 -16.18
C TYR A 206 -1.12 11.83 -16.81
N PRO A 207 -0.36 12.62 -16.04
CA PRO A 207 -0.25 12.58 -14.58
C PRO A 207 -1.48 13.14 -13.86
N SER A 208 -1.75 12.60 -12.67
CA SER A 208 -2.80 13.04 -11.76
C SER A 208 -2.27 14.08 -10.76
N LYS A 209 -3.19 14.69 -9.99
CA LYS A 209 -2.84 15.64 -8.92
C LYS A 209 -2.32 14.97 -7.64
N THR A 210 -2.53 13.68 -7.46
CA THR A 210 -2.15 12.95 -6.24
C THR A 210 -1.13 11.86 -6.53
N ASP A 211 -0.19 11.69 -5.61
CA ASP A 211 0.86 10.67 -5.71
C ASP A 211 0.30 9.26 -5.78
N VAL A 212 -0.71 8.96 -4.96
CA VAL A 212 -1.35 7.63 -4.95
C VAL A 212 -1.95 7.29 -6.31
N SER A 213 -2.66 8.24 -6.94
CA SER A 213 -3.20 8.04 -8.28
C SER A 213 -2.09 7.91 -9.34
N ASN A 214 -1.01 8.71 -9.21
CA ASN A 214 0.14 8.61 -10.10
C ASN A 214 0.85 7.25 -9.98
N GLN A 215 0.97 6.69 -8.78
CA GLN A 215 1.51 5.34 -8.59
C GLN A 215 0.67 4.28 -9.30
N LEU A 216 -0.65 4.29 -9.13
CA LEU A 216 -1.55 3.33 -9.76
C LEU A 216 -1.57 3.49 -11.29
N LEU A 217 -1.63 4.72 -11.79
CA LEU A 217 -1.64 5.03 -13.22
C LEU A 217 -0.32 4.60 -13.88
N SER A 218 0.83 5.04 -13.33
CA SER A 218 2.14 4.69 -13.90
C SER A 218 2.35 3.18 -13.97
N LYS A 219 2.04 2.45 -12.89
CA LYS A 219 2.16 1.00 -12.82
C LYS A 219 1.25 0.29 -13.83
N THR A 220 -0.01 0.73 -13.92
CA THR A 220 -0.98 0.09 -14.81
C THR A 220 -0.67 0.38 -16.28
N LEU A 221 -0.29 1.63 -16.60
CA LEU A 221 0.11 2.02 -17.96
C LEU A 221 1.43 1.35 -18.38
N ALA A 222 2.39 1.21 -17.47
CA ALA A 222 3.62 0.44 -17.70
C ALA A 222 3.32 -1.03 -17.99
N TYR A 223 2.45 -1.66 -17.21
CA TYR A 223 2.01 -3.04 -17.45
C TYR A 223 1.34 -3.24 -18.82
N LEU A 224 0.59 -2.22 -19.25
CA LEU A 224 -0.06 -2.22 -20.58
C LEU A 224 0.88 -1.82 -21.71
N ASN A 225 2.13 -1.47 -21.44
CA ASN A 225 3.08 -0.90 -22.40
C ASN A 225 2.48 0.29 -23.17
N ASP A 226 1.97 1.29 -22.43
CA ASP A 226 1.61 2.58 -23.04
C ASP A 226 2.87 3.33 -23.48
N PRO A 227 3.03 3.69 -24.77
CA PRO A 227 4.22 4.38 -25.22
C PRO A 227 4.44 5.77 -24.61
N GLN A 228 3.41 6.40 -24.06
CA GLN A 228 3.50 7.70 -23.41
C GLN A 228 3.96 7.62 -21.94
N VAL A 229 3.88 6.43 -21.32
CA VAL A 229 4.19 6.27 -19.90
C VAL A 229 5.64 6.65 -19.59
N VAL A 230 6.57 6.35 -20.48
CA VAL A 230 8.00 6.68 -20.30
C VAL A 230 8.21 8.17 -20.14
N THR A 231 7.74 8.96 -21.09
CA THR A 231 7.94 10.44 -21.06
C THR A 231 7.25 11.05 -19.85
N LYS A 232 5.97 10.75 -19.65
CA LYS A 232 5.19 11.31 -18.53
C LYS A 232 5.77 10.96 -17.16
N THR A 233 6.25 9.70 -17.00
CA THR A 233 6.84 9.28 -15.73
C THR A 233 8.23 9.87 -15.50
N LEU A 234 9.04 10.06 -16.55
CA LEU A 234 10.31 10.74 -16.44
C LEU A 234 10.15 12.21 -16.09
N ASP A 235 9.14 12.88 -16.64
CA ASP A 235 8.82 14.27 -16.29
C ASP A 235 8.44 14.39 -14.81
N LEU A 236 7.66 13.43 -14.28
CA LEU A 236 7.38 13.37 -12.84
C LEU A 236 8.63 13.08 -12.01
N LEU A 237 9.50 12.22 -12.48
CA LEU A 237 10.75 11.89 -11.80
C LEU A 237 11.70 13.11 -11.73
N GLU A 238 11.65 14.02 -12.70
CA GLU A 238 12.46 15.23 -12.73
C GLU A 238 11.82 16.41 -11.97
N SER A 239 10.47 16.49 -11.94
CA SER A 239 9.75 17.65 -11.41
C SER A 239 9.60 17.67 -9.90
N GLN A 240 9.68 16.53 -9.23
CA GLN A 240 9.45 16.42 -7.79
C GLN A 240 10.73 16.69 -7.01
N THR A 241 10.89 17.92 -6.58
CA THR A 241 11.89 18.34 -5.60
C THR A 241 11.25 18.39 -4.21
N GLY A 242 11.42 17.35 -3.40
CA GLY A 242 11.32 17.49 -1.95
C GLY A 242 10.04 17.07 -1.24
N GLU A 243 9.21 16.18 -1.78
CA GLU A 243 7.92 15.79 -1.16
C GLU A 243 7.97 14.69 -0.07
N ASN A 244 9.07 14.50 0.59
CA ASN A 244 9.06 13.74 1.84
C ASN A 244 8.76 14.65 3.06
N ALA A 245 8.34 15.89 2.86
CA ALA A 245 8.19 16.85 3.94
C ALA A 245 7.20 16.40 5.02
N ASP A 246 6.03 15.87 4.65
CA ASP A 246 5.03 15.42 5.62
C ASP A 246 5.39 14.06 6.26
N VAL A 247 5.96 13.15 5.48
CA VAL A 247 6.49 11.88 6.00
C VAL A 247 7.69 12.15 6.89
N MET A 248 8.57 13.08 6.51
CA MET A 248 9.72 13.49 7.32
C MET A 248 9.29 14.25 8.58
N ALA A 249 8.28 15.12 8.53
CA ALA A 249 7.77 15.83 9.69
C ALA A 249 7.14 14.87 10.71
N ASN A 250 6.27 13.95 10.28
CA ASN A 250 5.69 12.93 11.15
C ASN A 250 6.74 11.96 11.71
N THR A 251 7.73 11.61 10.91
CA THR A 251 8.81 10.71 11.35
C THR A 251 9.84 11.45 12.22
N ALA A 252 10.07 12.75 11.99
CA ALA A 252 10.91 13.58 12.86
C ALA A 252 10.28 13.78 14.23
N THR A 253 8.96 13.94 14.33
CA THR A 253 8.24 14.03 15.60
C THR A 253 8.35 12.70 16.37
N ASN A 254 8.13 11.57 15.71
CA ASN A 254 8.31 10.24 16.30
C ASN A 254 9.78 9.95 16.65
N SER A 255 10.74 10.49 15.90
CA SER A 255 12.17 10.32 16.15
C SER A 255 12.65 11.16 17.33
N SER A 256 12.07 12.33 17.59
CA SER A 256 12.40 13.15 18.78
C SER A 256 12.04 12.41 20.07
N ASP A 257 10.90 11.75 20.12
CA ASP A 257 10.52 10.90 21.24
C ASP A 257 11.47 9.71 21.43
N LEU A 258 11.89 9.09 20.33
CA LEU A 258 12.85 7.98 20.34
C LEU A 258 14.24 8.45 20.77
N ILE A 259 14.69 9.64 20.38
CA ILE A 259 15.97 10.23 20.81
C ILE A 259 15.95 10.48 22.32
N LEU A 260 14.83 10.94 22.86
CA LEU A 260 14.68 11.17 24.31
C LEU A 260 14.69 9.85 25.10
N ARG A 261 14.12 8.78 24.57
CA ARG A 261 14.01 7.47 25.23
C ARG A 261 15.23 6.57 25.01
N ASN A 262 15.82 6.62 23.81
CA ASN A 262 17.04 5.89 23.44
C ASN A 262 17.88 6.73 22.46
N PRO A 263 18.81 7.57 22.96
CA PRO A 263 19.55 8.52 22.14
C PRO A 263 20.33 7.88 20.98
N GLN A 264 20.97 6.74 21.22
CA GLN A 264 21.74 6.03 20.18
C GLN A 264 20.85 5.59 19.02
N TYR A 265 19.75 4.90 19.33
CA TYR A 265 18.80 4.39 18.32
C TYR A 265 18.05 5.52 17.61
N GLY A 266 17.65 6.55 18.35
CA GLY A 266 17.01 7.72 17.79
C GLY A 266 17.91 8.51 16.84
N MET A 267 19.21 8.64 17.15
CA MET A 267 20.18 9.29 16.27
C MET A 267 20.44 8.48 15.01
N ASP A 268 20.55 7.14 15.11
CA ASP A 268 20.70 6.26 13.95
C ASP A 268 19.49 6.36 13.01
N ILE A 269 18.28 6.42 13.56
CA ILE A 269 17.05 6.65 12.77
C ILE A 269 17.09 8.03 12.12
N ALA A 270 17.38 9.10 12.85
CA ALA A 270 17.43 10.45 12.33
C ALA A 270 18.46 10.59 11.18
N GLN A 271 19.61 9.93 11.31
CA GLN A 271 20.63 9.92 10.27
C GLN A 271 20.18 9.12 9.04
N THR A 272 19.47 8.00 9.24
CA THR A 272 18.88 7.22 8.14
C THR A 272 17.83 8.03 7.40
N LEU A 273 16.95 8.74 8.12
CA LEU A 273 15.90 9.59 7.54
C LEU A 273 16.47 10.74 6.72
N LYS A 274 17.56 11.35 7.18
CA LYS A 274 18.22 12.45 6.46
C LYS A 274 18.78 12.02 5.09
N ASN A 275 19.08 10.74 4.91
CA ASN A 275 19.62 10.17 3.68
C ASN A 275 18.60 9.30 2.93
N MET A 276 17.32 9.34 3.33
CA MET A 276 16.29 8.52 2.73
C MET A 276 16.03 8.99 1.29
N PRO A 277 15.99 8.06 0.32
CA PRO A 277 15.64 8.40 -1.05
C PRO A 277 14.19 8.87 -1.12
N PRO A 278 13.85 9.78 -2.05
CA PRO A 278 12.47 10.15 -2.31
C PRO A 278 11.65 8.91 -2.69
N ALA A 279 10.64 8.57 -1.87
CA ALA A 279 9.86 7.35 -2.05
C ALA A 279 9.17 7.30 -3.42
N GLN A 280 8.62 8.43 -3.85
CA GLN A 280 7.92 8.55 -5.12
C GLN A 280 8.87 8.38 -6.32
N HIS A 281 10.07 8.99 -6.27
CA HIS A 281 11.09 8.80 -7.32
C HIS A 281 11.54 7.34 -7.40
N THR A 282 11.77 6.70 -6.26
CA THR A 282 12.12 5.28 -6.20
C THR A 282 11.03 4.42 -6.82
N TYR A 283 9.76 4.71 -6.53
CA TYR A 283 8.64 4.00 -7.11
C TYR A 283 8.60 4.13 -8.64
N TYR A 284 8.70 5.36 -9.17
CA TYR A 284 8.71 5.58 -10.62
C TYR A 284 9.91 4.94 -11.31
N GLY A 285 11.09 5.01 -10.69
CA GLY A 285 12.28 4.36 -11.23
C GLY A 285 12.11 2.85 -11.35
N ILE A 286 11.51 2.20 -10.34
CA ILE A 286 11.22 0.76 -10.35
C ILE A 286 10.12 0.43 -11.38
N VAL A 287 9.07 1.23 -11.48
CA VAL A 287 8.00 1.01 -12.47
C VAL A 287 8.55 1.04 -13.90
N LEU A 288 9.38 2.03 -14.22
CA LEU A 288 9.98 2.18 -15.56
C LEU A 288 10.91 1.03 -15.94
N SER A 289 11.49 0.31 -14.99
CA SER A 289 12.38 -0.83 -15.30
C SER A 289 11.68 -1.94 -16.07
N ASN A 290 10.37 -2.04 -15.97
CA ASN A 290 9.57 -3.07 -16.65
C ASN A 290 9.02 -2.64 -18.01
N VAL A 291 9.23 -1.38 -18.42
CA VAL A 291 8.70 -0.86 -19.68
C VAL A 291 9.62 -1.17 -20.83
N THR A 292 9.09 -1.78 -21.88
CA THR A 292 9.85 -2.17 -23.06
C THR A 292 9.68 -1.23 -24.25
N GLU A 293 8.56 -0.50 -24.34
CA GLU A 293 8.17 0.38 -25.43
C GLU A 293 8.23 1.86 -25.06
N GLY A 294 8.18 2.76 -26.02
CA GLY A 294 8.14 4.22 -25.81
C GLY A 294 9.47 4.87 -25.46
N TRP A 295 10.59 4.15 -25.48
CA TRP A 295 11.91 4.66 -25.19
C TRP A 295 12.56 5.36 -26.40
N THR A 296 13.07 6.57 -26.17
CA THR A 296 14.02 7.23 -27.08
C THR A 296 15.43 7.13 -26.51
N PRO A 297 16.51 7.38 -27.31
CA PRO A 297 17.86 7.45 -26.76
C PRO A 297 17.98 8.46 -25.61
N GLN A 298 17.34 9.63 -25.74
CA GLN A 298 17.37 10.70 -24.74
C GLN A 298 16.66 10.29 -23.44
N SER A 299 15.47 9.66 -23.54
CA SER A 299 14.74 9.20 -22.36
C SER A 299 15.47 8.07 -21.64
N ARG A 300 16.15 7.17 -22.39
CA ARG A 300 17.00 6.14 -21.79
C ARG A 300 18.19 6.75 -21.04
N GLU A 301 18.88 7.73 -21.62
CA GLU A 301 19.99 8.41 -20.94
C GLU A 301 19.55 9.06 -19.62
N LYS A 302 18.42 9.79 -19.63
CA LYS A 302 17.86 10.36 -18.41
C LYS A 302 17.60 9.30 -17.35
N TYR A 303 16.98 8.20 -17.75
CA TYR A 303 16.63 7.12 -16.85
C TYR A 303 17.86 6.41 -16.27
N PHE A 304 18.87 6.08 -17.08
CA PHE A 304 20.08 5.43 -16.58
C PHE A 304 20.95 6.37 -15.71
N LYS A 305 20.96 7.67 -15.96
CA LYS A 305 21.57 8.68 -15.06
C LYS A 305 20.83 8.75 -13.70
N TRP A 306 19.52 8.48 -13.68
CA TRP A 306 18.79 8.43 -12.43
C TRP A 306 19.28 7.29 -11.53
N PHE A 307 19.61 6.11 -12.04
CA PHE A 307 20.19 5.03 -11.25
C PHE A 307 21.50 5.45 -10.57
N TYR A 308 22.37 6.13 -11.28
CA TYR A 308 23.60 6.66 -10.69
C TYR A 308 23.33 7.54 -9.47
N LYS A 309 22.35 8.43 -9.57
CA LYS A 309 21.89 9.26 -8.44
C LYS A 309 21.24 8.42 -7.35
N ALA A 310 20.42 7.42 -7.71
CA ALA A 310 19.72 6.57 -6.75
C ALA A 310 20.69 5.78 -5.86
N PHE A 311 21.81 5.29 -6.39
CA PHE A 311 22.84 4.59 -5.62
C PHE A 311 23.57 5.49 -4.60
N SER A 312 23.51 6.82 -4.74
CA SER A 312 24.13 7.74 -3.77
C SER A 312 23.36 7.85 -2.45
N PHE A 313 22.10 7.40 -2.39
CA PHE A 313 21.30 7.41 -1.16
C PHE A 313 21.70 6.28 -0.22
N LYS A 314 21.85 6.58 1.07
CA LYS A 314 22.26 5.62 2.10
C LYS A 314 21.06 5.06 2.88
N ALA A 315 20.11 4.46 2.18
CA ALA A 315 18.87 3.91 2.78
C ALA A 315 19.00 2.44 3.25
N GLY A 316 20.21 1.94 3.42
CA GLY A 316 20.47 0.57 3.86
C GLY A 316 20.58 -0.45 2.71
N ARG A 317 21.02 -1.66 3.05
CA ARG A 317 21.36 -2.72 2.06
C ARG A 317 20.17 -3.15 1.20
N SER A 318 18.98 -3.22 1.77
CA SER A 318 17.79 -3.64 1.02
C SER A 318 17.44 -2.66 -0.10
N TYR A 319 17.58 -1.35 0.14
CA TYR A 319 17.32 -0.34 -0.86
C TYR A 319 18.25 -0.49 -2.07
N ILE A 320 19.55 -0.59 -1.84
CA ILE A 320 20.55 -0.78 -2.91
C ILE A 320 20.22 -2.03 -3.74
N GLY A 321 19.88 -3.14 -3.09
CA GLY A 321 19.52 -4.38 -3.79
C GLY A 321 18.25 -4.25 -4.65
N TYR A 322 17.26 -3.47 -4.21
CA TYR A 322 16.07 -3.21 -5.04
C TYR A 322 16.38 -2.31 -6.24
N ILE A 323 17.20 -1.28 -6.06
CA ILE A 323 17.61 -0.39 -7.15
C ILE A 323 18.46 -1.16 -8.18
N ASP A 324 19.37 -2.03 -7.73
CA ASP A 324 20.19 -2.83 -8.63
C ASP A 324 19.36 -3.82 -9.46
N LYS A 325 18.41 -4.51 -8.83
CA LYS A 325 17.47 -5.37 -9.57
C LYS A 325 16.65 -4.61 -10.61
N ALA A 326 16.18 -3.41 -10.28
CA ALA A 326 15.47 -2.56 -11.24
C ALA A 326 16.39 -2.12 -12.39
N ARG A 327 17.65 -1.81 -12.10
CA ARG A 327 18.67 -1.48 -13.07
C ARG A 327 18.97 -2.66 -14.01
N GLU A 328 19.20 -3.86 -13.47
CA GLU A 328 19.41 -5.09 -14.26
C GLU A 328 18.23 -5.36 -15.20
N MET A 329 17.00 -5.23 -14.70
CA MET A 329 15.80 -5.38 -15.51
C MET A 329 15.76 -4.34 -16.64
N ALA A 330 16.04 -3.08 -16.36
CA ALA A 330 16.09 -2.01 -17.36
C ALA A 330 17.18 -2.28 -18.42
N LEU A 331 18.36 -2.75 -18.00
CA LEU A 331 19.45 -3.10 -18.89
C LEU A 331 19.11 -4.29 -19.80
N SER A 332 18.31 -5.23 -19.33
CA SER A 332 17.85 -6.37 -20.14
C SER A 332 16.99 -5.94 -21.34
N HIS A 333 16.40 -4.77 -21.30
CA HIS A 333 15.53 -4.19 -22.35
C HIS A 333 16.26 -3.24 -23.29
N VAL A 334 17.58 -3.06 -23.15
CA VAL A 334 18.34 -2.23 -24.11
C VAL A 334 18.94 -3.09 -25.23
N PRO A 335 19.17 -2.50 -26.43
CA PRO A 335 19.89 -3.21 -27.49
C PRO A 335 21.28 -3.65 -27.03
N LYS A 336 21.69 -4.89 -27.37
CA LYS A 336 22.99 -5.44 -26.95
C LYS A 336 24.18 -4.52 -27.27
N SER A 337 24.14 -3.83 -28.39
CA SER A 337 25.19 -2.87 -28.84
C SER A 337 25.29 -1.61 -27.94
N LYS A 338 24.29 -1.35 -27.10
CA LYS A 338 24.24 -0.20 -26.17
C LYS A 338 24.31 -0.62 -24.71
N PHE A 339 24.36 -1.90 -24.43
CA PHE A 339 24.38 -2.42 -23.07
C PHE A 339 25.49 -1.79 -22.24
N GLU A 340 26.72 -1.86 -22.69
CA GLU A 340 27.88 -1.36 -21.95
C GLU A 340 27.80 0.15 -21.73
N TYR A 341 27.33 0.91 -22.72
CA TYR A 341 27.15 2.36 -22.60
C TYR A 341 26.18 2.71 -21.46
N TYR A 342 25.01 2.06 -21.38
CA TYR A 342 24.04 2.32 -20.31
C TYR A 342 24.45 1.70 -18.98
N ASN A 343 25.17 0.58 -18.99
CA ASN A 343 25.70 -0.05 -17.80
C ASN A 343 26.66 0.90 -17.07
N GLN A 344 27.65 1.44 -17.75
CA GLN A 344 28.57 2.43 -17.20
C GLN A 344 27.87 3.72 -16.73
N MET A 345 26.93 4.23 -17.53
CA MET A 345 26.15 5.43 -17.21
C MET A 345 25.34 5.28 -15.92
N SER A 346 24.85 4.08 -15.62
CA SER A 346 23.99 3.78 -14.47
C SER A 346 24.75 3.49 -13.18
N GLY A 347 26.08 3.55 -13.16
CA GLY A 347 26.87 3.46 -11.94
C GLY A 347 27.48 2.10 -11.64
N ASP A 348 27.81 1.30 -12.66
CA ASP A 348 28.48 -0.01 -12.52
C ASP A 348 29.73 0.06 -11.64
N SER A 349 30.54 1.10 -11.80
CA SER A 349 31.74 1.34 -10.98
C SER A 349 31.45 1.54 -9.48
N LEU A 350 30.27 2.09 -9.13
CA LEU A 350 29.86 2.28 -7.74
C LEU A 350 29.46 0.94 -7.09
N LEU A 351 28.83 0.06 -7.84
CA LEU A 351 28.44 -1.26 -7.37
C LEU A 351 29.66 -2.15 -7.16
N THR A 352 30.64 -2.08 -8.06
CA THR A 352 31.90 -2.84 -7.97
C THR A 352 32.73 -2.39 -6.76
N SER A 353 32.81 -1.11 -6.47
CA SER A 353 33.53 -0.57 -5.31
C SER A 353 32.83 -0.92 -3.99
N SER A 354 31.49 -0.86 -3.93
CA SER A 354 30.74 -1.23 -2.72
C SER A 354 30.80 -2.73 -2.42
N GLY A 355 30.99 -3.58 -3.43
CA GLY A 355 31.22 -5.01 -3.28
C GLY A 355 32.56 -5.33 -2.60
N ASN A 356 33.57 -4.55 -2.88
CA ASN A 356 34.89 -4.71 -2.24
C ASN A 356 34.89 -4.26 -0.77
N ASP A 357 34.16 -3.20 -0.43
CA ASP A 357 33.98 -2.74 0.97
C ASP A 357 33.20 -3.75 1.82
N LEU A 358 32.32 -4.55 1.19
CA LEU A 358 31.58 -5.63 1.87
C LEU A 358 32.46 -6.86 2.16
N ALA A 359 33.47 -7.13 1.34
CA ALA A 359 34.42 -8.23 1.54
C ALA A 359 35.38 -7.96 2.69
N ILE A 360 35.68 -6.69 2.98
CA ILE A 360 36.63 -6.28 4.08
C ILE A 360 35.94 -6.33 5.45
N GLY A 361 34.60 -6.29 5.51
CA GLY A 361 33.83 -6.31 6.77
C GLY A 361 33.53 -7.72 7.32
N VAL A 362 34.08 -8.79 6.75
CA VAL A 362 33.83 -10.20 7.13
C VAL A 362 35.14 -10.92 7.58
N GLN A 363 36.14 -10.15 7.95
CA GLN A 363 37.33 -10.72 8.65
C GLN A 363 37.26 -10.48 10.15
#